data_65bf5d2064ffe20f670de1b77158bade
#
_entry.id   65bf5d2064ffe20f670de1b77158bade
#
_cell.length_a   1.000
_cell.length_b   1.000
_cell.length_c   1.000
_cell.angle_alpha   90.00
_cell.angle_beta   90.00
_cell.angle_gamma   90.00
#
_symmetry.space_group_name_H-M   'P 1'
#
loop_
_entity.id
_entity.type
_entity.pdbx_description
1 polymer ?
#
loop_
_entity_poly.entity_id
_entity_poly.type
_entity_poly.pdbx_seq_one_letter_code
_entity_poly.pdbx_strand_id
1 'polypeptide(L)'
;MAAPLVVHEWGTFTSFQDADGRTIAGINVDDEPVPWFVHRLGAAEPFGTTQLPASWSQGAPRCHADVTMRLETPVLYFYPPTDWVPVAFDVQARFLGGWLTEFYPHATAERAGFPIVLDSQARGSLQWKQVRLDENSRVLMHATDWPVWQAPRQVGASVLFVPEEKEAEKYLFYRGVGHLDAPLVIRERHDGFDVALRGNDPLLASLPRLWLIEVLPDGRVRYQALDSGGRHGRATAFPAAPSGLASSLTSLRREMTEELVAQGLYADEAAAMLETWELSYFQSEGLRAFFILPQAWTDERLPLSISTPTRVTRAMVGRVELVSAHQRAQLARLQSLPEDSIPTVPLYVQDHGVIDRGLATKGPLSRLYERSGREVPESLRAYESLGRFRDALLAHEWKISSEGNRRARLGRVMQAYSACLSDLTPASLTTER
;
A
#
# COMPACT_ATOMS: atom_id res chain seq x y z
N MET A 1 1.69 -32.67 25.60
CA MET A 1 1.99 -31.23 25.39
C MET A 1 0.70 -30.57 24.97
N ALA A 2 0.36 -29.42 25.52
CA ALA A 2 -0.79 -28.64 25.05
C ALA A 2 -0.62 -28.31 23.57
N ALA A 3 -1.73 -28.21 22.81
CA ALA A 3 -1.68 -27.82 21.42
C ALA A 3 -1.17 -26.37 21.30
N PRO A 4 -0.34 -26.04 20.29
CA PRO A 4 0.17 -24.68 20.12
C PRO A 4 -0.96 -23.72 19.71
N LEU A 5 -0.79 -22.44 20.08
CA LEU A 5 -1.63 -21.35 19.58
C LEU A 5 -1.45 -21.24 18.06
N VAL A 6 -2.55 -21.23 17.30
CA VAL A 6 -2.49 -20.98 15.86
C VAL A 6 -2.57 -19.49 15.63
N VAL A 7 -1.66 -18.98 14.79
CA VAL A 7 -1.58 -17.56 14.43
C VAL A 7 -1.52 -17.44 12.92
N HIS A 8 -2.42 -16.66 12.35
CA HIS A 8 -2.42 -16.35 10.94
C HIS A 8 -2.14 -14.87 10.71
N GLU A 9 -1.39 -14.57 9.68
CA GLU A 9 -1.12 -13.22 9.23
C GLU A 9 -1.33 -13.10 7.73
N TRP A 10 -2.01 -12.05 7.34
CA TRP A 10 -2.06 -11.64 5.95
C TRP A 10 -1.88 -10.12 5.81
N GLY A 11 -1.42 -9.69 4.65
CA GLY A 11 -1.17 -8.29 4.33
C GLY A 11 -0.65 -8.14 2.90
N THR A 12 -0.24 -6.93 2.54
CA THR A 12 0.23 -6.62 1.18
C THR A 12 1.53 -5.83 1.21
N PHE A 13 2.46 -6.22 0.35
CA PHE A 13 3.63 -5.42 0.01
C PHE A 13 3.40 -4.77 -1.36
N THR A 14 3.33 -3.44 -1.40
CA THR A 14 3.08 -2.68 -2.63
C THR A 14 4.34 -1.95 -3.07
N SER A 15 4.69 -2.09 -4.34
CA SER A 15 5.76 -1.36 -5.01
C SER A 15 5.26 -0.79 -6.34
N PHE A 16 6.07 0.07 -7.00
CA PHE A 16 5.74 0.65 -8.28
C PHE A 16 6.93 0.55 -9.24
N GLN A 17 6.70 0.18 -10.48
CA GLN A 17 7.75 0.02 -11.50
C GLN A 17 7.39 0.76 -12.79
N ASP A 18 8.44 1.30 -13.45
CA ASP A 18 8.34 1.84 -14.80
C ASP A 18 8.29 0.71 -15.86
N ALA A 19 8.20 1.08 -17.14
CA ALA A 19 8.13 0.13 -18.24
C ALA A 19 9.39 -0.76 -18.39
N ASP A 20 10.54 -0.33 -17.87
CA ASP A 20 11.79 -1.08 -17.85
C ASP A 20 11.94 -1.97 -16.61
N GLY A 21 10.97 -1.94 -15.69
CA GLY A 21 10.99 -2.65 -14.42
C GLY A 21 11.87 -2.00 -13.35
N ARG A 22 12.19 -0.70 -13.50
CA ARG A 22 12.89 0.07 -12.47
C ARG A 22 11.90 0.51 -11.39
N THR A 23 12.32 0.44 -10.14
CA THR A 23 11.50 0.85 -9.02
C THR A 23 11.29 2.37 -9.01
N ILE A 24 10.04 2.80 -8.85
CA ILE A 24 9.64 4.19 -8.64
C ILE A 24 9.43 4.40 -7.14
N ALA A 25 10.13 5.38 -6.57
CA ALA A 25 10.06 5.74 -5.15
C ALA A 25 9.06 6.88 -4.88
N GLY A 26 8.80 7.17 -3.61
CA GLY A 26 7.87 8.23 -3.21
C GLY A 26 6.40 7.79 -3.18
N ILE A 27 6.15 6.49 -3.03
CA ILE A 27 4.81 5.90 -3.15
C ILE A 27 3.96 5.95 -1.88
N ASN A 28 4.44 6.56 -0.79
CA ASN A 28 3.65 6.72 0.43
C ASN A 28 2.70 7.92 0.32
N VAL A 29 1.53 7.66 -0.21
CA VAL A 29 0.44 8.61 -0.42
C VAL A 29 -0.76 8.26 0.49
N ASP A 30 -1.59 9.27 0.80
CA ASP A 30 -2.74 9.11 1.70
C ASP A 30 -3.98 8.70 0.89
N ASP A 31 -4.04 7.45 0.53
CA ASP A 31 -5.11 6.87 -0.27
C ASP A 31 -5.95 5.82 0.48
N GLU A 32 -5.47 5.37 1.63
CA GLU A 32 -6.14 4.37 2.48
C GLU A 32 -6.05 4.82 3.95
N PRO A 33 -6.85 5.82 4.36
CA PRO A 33 -6.83 6.32 5.71
C PRO A 33 -7.27 5.24 6.70
N VAL A 34 -6.73 5.28 7.91
CA VAL A 34 -7.11 4.41 9.03
C VAL A 34 -8.06 5.13 9.98
N PRO A 35 -8.85 4.40 10.79
CA PRO A 35 -9.68 4.98 11.83
C PRO A 35 -8.89 5.86 12.79
N TRP A 36 -9.58 6.77 13.45
CA TRP A 36 -8.99 7.78 14.36
C TRP A 36 -8.24 7.19 15.56
N PHE A 37 -8.62 5.99 16.00
CA PHE A 37 -8.02 5.30 17.16
C PHE A 37 -6.70 4.57 16.84
N VAL A 38 -6.31 4.49 15.58
CA VAL A 38 -5.05 3.87 15.18
C VAL A 38 -3.87 4.74 15.58
N HIS A 39 -2.93 4.16 16.32
CA HIS A 39 -1.70 4.82 16.72
C HIS A 39 -0.78 5.05 15.52
N ARG A 40 -0.07 6.18 15.53
CA ARG A 40 0.80 6.60 14.43
C ARG A 40 2.13 7.10 14.97
N LEU A 41 3.23 6.71 14.35
CA LEU A 41 4.52 7.34 14.62
C LEU A 41 4.45 8.82 14.22
N GLY A 42 5.06 9.69 15.04
CA GLY A 42 5.04 11.14 14.79
C GLY A 42 3.75 11.86 15.20
N ALA A 43 2.71 11.15 15.62
CA ALA A 43 1.51 11.77 16.21
C ALA A 43 1.70 12.20 17.68
N ALA A 44 2.65 11.60 18.36
CA ALA A 44 2.99 11.92 19.75
C ALA A 44 4.27 12.74 19.78
N GLU A 45 4.15 14.10 19.80
CA GLU A 45 5.13 15.00 20.38
C GLU A 45 5.12 16.41 19.76
N PRO A 46 5.25 17.46 20.47
CA PRO A 46 5.04 17.72 21.89
C PRO A 46 3.78 18.56 22.20
N PHE A 47 2.77 18.58 21.32
CA PHE A 47 1.62 19.49 21.42
C PHE A 47 0.27 18.83 21.66
N GLY A 48 0.23 17.54 21.99
CA GLY A 48 -1.02 16.84 22.34
C GLY A 48 -2.07 16.79 21.24
N THR A 49 -1.71 16.99 19.98
CA THR A 49 -2.63 16.85 18.85
C THR A 49 -2.44 15.48 18.21
N THR A 50 -3.49 14.68 18.19
CA THR A 50 -3.58 13.41 17.47
C THR A 50 -3.55 13.56 15.94
N GLN A 51 -3.28 14.76 15.43
CA GLN A 51 -3.30 15.07 14.01
C GLN A 51 -1.87 15.10 13.46
N LEU A 52 -1.57 14.15 12.55
CA LEU A 52 -0.36 14.26 11.76
C LEU A 52 -0.37 15.58 10.97
N PRO A 53 0.82 16.18 10.75
CA PRO A 53 0.95 17.27 9.78
C PRO A 53 0.31 16.86 8.44
N ALA A 54 -0.27 17.80 7.71
CA ALA A 54 -0.88 17.55 6.39
C ALA A 54 0.11 16.95 5.37
N SER A 55 1.39 17.11 5.64
CA SER A 55 2.54 16.58 4.91
C SER A 55 2.87 15.10 5.20
N TRP A 56 2.12 14.44 6.08
CA TRP A 56 2.39 13.05 6.45
C TRP A 56 1.34 12.09 5.89
N SER A 57 1.78 10.90 5.51
CA SER A 57 0.96 9.82 4.99
C SER A 57 1.47 8.48 5.51
N GLN A 58 0.57 7.61 5.94
CA GLN A 58 0.92 6.33 6.53
C GLN A 58 1.94 6.46 7.69
N GLY A 59 1.77 7.46 8.55
CA GLY A 59 2.65 7.71 9.67
C GLY A 59 4.09 8.11 9.33
N ALA A 60 4.36 8.51 8.08
CA ALA A 60 5.68 8.97 7.61
C ALA A 60 5.53 10.22 6.72
N PRO A 61 6.59 11.00 6.48
CA PRO A 61 6.53 12.14 5.55
C PRO A 61 6.03 11.70 4.18
N ARG A 62 5.05 12.45 3.63
CA ARG A 62 4.42 12.13 2.35
C ARG A 62 5.45 12.15 1.21
N CYS A 63 5.31 11.21 0.28
CA CYS A 63 6.19 11.09 -0.89
C CYS A 63 7.69 11.04 -0.53
N HIS A 64 8.03 10.48 0.61
CA HIS A 64 9.42 10.34 1.01
C HIS A 64 10.22 9.65 -0.09
N ALA A 65 11.31 10.32 -0.54
CA ALA A 65 12.06 9.94 -1.74
C ALA A 65 12.65 8.51 -1.70
N ASP A 66 12.81 7.95 -0.51
CA ASP A 66 13.38 6.62 -0.31
C ASP A 66 12.32 5.53 -0.05
N VAL A 67 11.01 5.87 -0.04
CA VAL A 67 9.95 4.88 0.08
C VAL A 67 9.74 4.19 -1.27
N THR A 68 10.22 2.97 -1.39
CA THR A 68 10.07 2.10 -2.56
C THR A 68 9.10 0.95 -2.34
N MET A 69 8.72 0.71 -1.07
CA MET A 69 7.81 -0.34 -0.66
C MET A 69 6.84 0.18 0.40
N ARG A 70 5.57 -0.14 0.24
CA ARG A 70 4.56 0.03 1.28
C ARG A 70 4.22 -1.34 1.86
N LEU A 71 4.17 -1.44 3.16
CA LEU A 71 3.58 -2.57 3.87
C LEU A 71 2.16 -2.16 4.27
N GLU A 72 1.19 -2.73 3.57
CA GLU A 72 -0.21 -2.34 3.68
C GLU A 72 -0.97 -3.37 4.53
N THR A 73 -1.44 -2.92 5.66
CA THR A 73 -2.41 -3.59 6.53
C THR A 73 -2.10 -5.06 6.84
N PRO A 74 -0.92 -5.45 7.34
CA PRO A 74 -0.83 -6.73 8.00
C PRO A 74 -1.77 -6.79 9.19
N VAL A 75 -2.48 -7.92 9.31
CA VAL A 75 -3.30 -8.26 10.46
C VAL A 75 -2.92 -9.64 10.97
N LEU A 76 -2.77 -9.78 12.30
CA LEU A 76 -2.50 -11.06 12.95
C LEU A 76 -3.73 -11.51 13.73
N TYR A 77 -4.19 -12.70 13.42
CA TYR A 77 -5.27 -13.38 14.10
C TYR A 77 -4.75 -14.49 15.00
N PHE A 78 -5.49 -14.74 16.08
CA PHE A 78 -5.12 -15.73 17.08
C PHE A 78 -6.28 -16.71 17.30
N TYR A 79 -5.94 -18.01 17.23
CA TYR A 79 -6.89 -19.13 17.36
C TYR A 79 -6.39 -20.06 18.45
N PRO A 80 -6.86 -19.88 19.70
CA PRO A 80 -6.47 -20.74 20.79
C PRO A 80 -7.04 -22.14 20.60
N PRO A 81 -6.32 -23.21 20.98
CA PRO A 81 -6.87 -24.54 21.02
C PRO A 81 -7.98 -24.64 22.09
N THR A 82 -8.79 -25.69 22.00
CA THR A 82 -9.92 -25.91 22.92
C THR A 82 -9.51 -26.07 24.39
N ASP A 83 -8.29 -26.52 24.65
CA ASP A 83 -7.68 -26.68 25.96
C ASP A 83 -6.79 -25.49 26.35
N TRP A 84 -6.98 -24.33 25.70
CA TRP A 84 -6.20 -23.14 25.98
C TRP A 84 -6.37 -22.65 27.41
N VAL A 85 -5.26 -22.59 28.13
CA VAL A 85 -5.21 -21.90 29.42
C VAL A 85 -4.88 -20.44 29.16
N PRO A 86 -5.74 -19.49 29.57
CA PRO A 86 -5.49 -18.07 29.36
C PRO A 86 -4.18 -17.62 30.00
N VAL A 87 -3.19 -17.35 29.17
CA VAL A 87 -1.89 -16.79 29.57
C VAL A 87 -1.65 -15.52 28.75
N ALA A 88 -0.97 -14.56 29.36
CA ALA A 88 -0.50 -13.40 28.63
C ALA A 88 0.78 -13.76 27.86
N PHE A 89 0.93 -13.20 26.68
CA PHE A 89 2.11 -13.40 25.83
C PHE A 89 2.50 -12.08 25.16
N ASP A 90 3.74 -12.01 24.72
CA ASP A 90 4.25 -10.86 23.97
C ASP A 90 4.32 -11.19 22.50
N VAL A 91 4.06 -10.20 21.66
CA VAL A 91 4.20 -10.27 20.20
C VAL A 91 5.14 -9.17 19.74
N GLN A 92 6.11 -9.51 18.91
CA GLN A 92 7.01 -8.54 18.29
C GLN A 92 7.03 -8.75 16.77
N ALA A 93 6.72 -7.69 16.04
CA ALA A 93 6.95 -7.59 14.59
C ALA A 93 8.12 -6.65 14.32
N ARG A 94 8.98 -7.02 13.35
CA ARG A 94 10.10 -6.18 12.90
C ARG A 94 10.03 -6.02 11.39
N PHE A 95 10.44 -4.86 10.88
CA PHE A 95 10.53 -4.61 9.45
C PHE A 95 11.99 -4.27 9.09
N LEU A 96 12.65 -5.19 8.39
CA LEU A 96 14.02 -5.03 7.95
C LEU A 96 14.04 -4.26 6.60
N GLY A 97 14.66 -3.10 6.59
CA GLY A 97 14.63 -2.15 5.48
C GLY A 97 13.44 -1.19 5.53
N GLY A 98 12.77 -1.06 6.69
CA GLY A 98 11.59 -0.21 6.81
C GLY A 98 11.24 0.24 8.21
N TRP A 99 10.21 1.06 8.32
CA TRP A 99 9.58 1.51 9.55
C TRP A 99 8.16 0.97 9.64
N LEU A 100 7.74 0.54 10.83
CA LEU A 100 6.36 0.22 11.17
C LEU A 100 5.74 1.49 11.78
N THR A 101 4.85 2.13 11.05
CA THR A 101 4.48 3.52 11.27
C THR A 101 3.08 3.71 11.83
N GLU A 102 2.19 2.76 11.65
CA GLU A 102 0.83 2.78 12.18
C GLU A 102 0.46 1.40 12.72
N PHE A 103 -0.23 1.36 13.84
CA PHE A 103 -0.54 0.10 14.52
C PHE A 103 -1.74 0.24 15.48
N TYR A 104 -2.40 -0.87 15.74
CA TYR A 104 -3.48 -0.96 16.73
C TYR A 104 -3.70 -2.42 17.15
N PRO A 105 -3.94 -2.73 18.45
CA PRO A 105 -3.83 -1.88 19.62
C PRO A 105 -2.44 -1.31 19.86
N HIS A 106 -2.29 -0.51 20.93
CA HIS A 106 -1.04 0.15 21.32
C HIS A 106 0.14 -0.84 21.42
N ALA A 107 1.29 -0.41 20.90
CA ALA A 107 2.55 -1.15 20.94
C ALA A 107 3.71 -0.21 21.23
N THR A 108 4.74 -0.70 21.90
CA THR A 108 6.01 0.01 21.99
C THR A 108 6.70 -0.05 20.63
N ALA A 109 7.05 1.11 20.06
CA ALA A 109 7.68 1.22 18.74
C ALA A 109 9.14 1.62 18.82
N GLU A 110 10.02 0.94 18.07
CA GLU A 110 11.41 1.35 17.81
C GLU A 110 11.54 1.77 16.35
N ARG A 111 12.33 2.84 16.10
CA ARG A 111 12.33 3.55 14.82
C ARG A 111 13.67 4.23 14.53
N ALA A 112 14.74 3.49 14.37
CA ALA A 112 16.04 4.05 14.06
C ALA A 112 16.01 4.83 12.73
N GLY A 113 16.53 6.07 12.74
CA GLY A 113 16.61 6.94 11.55
C GLY A 113 15.32 7.67 11.17
N PHE A 114 14.19 7.33 11.80
CA PHE A 114 12.89 7.97 11.51
C PHE A 114 12.91 9.47 11.94
N PRO A 115 12.32 10.38 11.15
CA PRO A 115 11.68 10.20 9.84
C PRO A 115 12.58 10.54 8.64
N ILE A 116 13.89 10.61 8.79
CA ILE A 116 14.80 11.22 7.82
C ILE A 116 15.54 10.18 6.99
N VAL A 117 16.06 9.11 7.62
CA VAL A 117 16.92 8.14 6.95
C VAL A 117 16.19 6.82 6.79
N LEU A 118 15.72 6.55 5.58
CA LEU A 118 15.11 5.29 5.19
C LEU A 118 15.97 4.64 4.11
N ASP A 119 16.68 3.60 4.48
CA ASP A 119 17.54 2.82 3.59
C ASP A 119 17.38 1.31 3.86
N SER A 120 18.15 0.49 3.18
CA SER A 120 18.14 -0.97 3.38
C SER A 120 18.59 -1.40 4.78
N GLN A 121 19.20 -0.51 5.56
CA GLN A 121 19.63 -0.76 6.94
C GLN A 121 18.59 -0.29 7.95
N ALA A 122 17.52 0.40 7.53
CA ALA A 122 16.44 0.81 8.43
C ALA A 122 15.85 -0.40 9.17
N ARG A 123 15.48 -0.19 10.42
CA ARG A 123 14.90 -1.22 11.29
C ARG A 123 13.76 -0.60 12.09
N GLY A 124 12.55 -1.01 11.79
CA GLY A 124 11.38 -0.69 12.59
C GLY A 124 10.94 -1.91 13.40
N SER A 125 10.49 -1.71 14.62
CA SER A 125 9.84 -2.77 15.37
C SER A 125 8.64 -2.26 16.16
N LEU A 126 7.69 -3.17 16.38
CA LEU A 126 6.54 -3.01 17.27
C LEU A 126 6.53 -4.15 18.26
N GLN A 127 6.29 -3.84 19.53
CA GLN A 127 6.15 -4.84 20.58
C GLN A 127 4.85 -4.62 21.33
N TRP A 128 3.93 -5.58 21.20
CA TRP A 128 2.72 -5.70 22.02
C TRP A 128 3.04 -6.57 23.24
N LYS A 129 2.87 -6.02 24.43
CA LYS A 129 3.19 -6.70 25.68
C LYS A 129 1.94 -7.18 26.38
N GLN A 130 2.05 -8.35 27.02
CA GLN A 130 0.99 -8.92 27.86
C GLN A 130 -0.34 -9.06 27.14
N VAL A 131 -0.31 -9.38 25.85
CA VAL A 131 -1.51 -9.67 25.03
C VAL A 131 -2.27 -10.82 25.66
N ARG A 132 -3.59 -10.71 25.77
CA ARG A 132 -4.48 -11.74 26.28
C ARG A 132 -5.57 -12.02 25.26
N LEU A 133 -5.99 -13.27 25.13
CA LEU A 133 -7.17 -13.64 24.37
C LEU A 133 -8.36 -13.61 25.34
N ASP A 134 -9.27 -12.64 25.17
CA ASP A 134 -10.38 -12.40 26.07
C ASP A 134 -11.61 -11.88 25.30
N GLU A 135 -12.57 -12.76 25.06
CA GLU A 135 -13.81 -12.43 24.38
C GLU A 135 -14.67 -11.38 25.13
N ASN A 136 -14.52 -11.27 26.44
CA ASN A 136 -15.23 -10.26 27.24
C ASN A 136 -14.73 -8.85 26.94
N SER A 137 -13.51 -8.71 26.46
CA SER A 137 -12.93 -7.42 26.07
C SER A 137 -13.51 -6.85 24.78
N ARG A 138 -14.40 -7.57 24.10
CA ARG A 138 -15.12 -7.08 22.89
C ARG A 138 -15.83 -5.75 23.13
N VAL A 139 -16.29 -5.48 24.33
CA VAL A 139 -16.95 -4.22 24.73
C VAL A 139 -16.01 -3.00 24.66
N LEU A 140 -14.69 -3.23 24.65
CA LEU A 140 -13.67 -2.20 24.56
C LEU A 140 -13.27 -1.88 23.11
N MET A 141 -13.73 -2.66 22.14
CA MET A 141 -13.44 -2.41 20.72
C MET A 141 -14.10 -1.11 20.27
N HIS A 142 -13.33 -0.23 19.66
CA HIS A 142 -13.87 1.01 19.12
C HIS A 142 -14.85 0.75 17.97
N ALA A 143 -16.00 1.45 18.03
CA ALA A 143 -16.93 1.44 16.90
C ALA A 143 -16.33 2.20 15.71
N THR A 144 -16.54 1.67 14.52
CA THR A 144 -16.15 2.31 13.26
C THR A 144 -17.05 1.79 12.14
N ASP A 145 -17.33 2.63 11.17
CA ASP A 145 -18.10 2.32 9.96
C ASP A 145 -17.19 2.15 8.72
N TRP A 146 -15.87 2.20 8.92
CA TRP A 146 -14.89 2.05 7.84
C TRP A 146 -14.91 0.62 7.27
N PRO A 147 -15.28 0.43 5.99
CA PRO A 147 -15.40 -0.90 5.39
C PRO A 147 -14.10 -1.72 5.49
N VAL A 148 -12.96 -1.07 5.23
CA VAL A 148 -11.63 -1.70 5.30
C VAL A 148 -11.26 -2.20 6.70
N TRP A 149 -11.90 -1.69 7.75
CA TRP A 149 -11.72 -2.13 9.13
C TRP A 149 -12.77 -3.17 9.55
N GLN A 150 -13.96 -3.10 8.94
CA GLN A 150 -15.06 -4.01 9.25
C GLN A 150 -14.83 -5.42 8.69
N ALA A 151 -14.33 -5.53 7.46
CA ALA A 151 -14.12 -6.85 6.84
C ALA A 151 -13.20 -7.76 7.68
N PRO A 152 -12.02 -7.32 8.18
CA PRO A 152 -11.19 -8.13 9.06
C PRO A 152 -11.87 -8.52 10.38
N ARG A 153 -12.80 -7.73 10.89
CA ARG A 153 -13.56 -8.03 12.12
C ARG A 153 -14.55 -9.18 11.98
N GLN A 154 -14.93 -9.55 10.74
CA GLN A 154 -15.86 -10.67 10.50
C GLN A 154 -15.19 -12.04 10.64
N VAL A 155 -13.86 -12.10 10.62
CA VAL A 155 -13.10 -13.35 10.76
C VAL A 155 -13.37 -14.01 12.12
N GLY A 156 -13.44 -15.35 12.12
CA GLY A 156 -13.74 -16.16 13.31
C GLY A 156 -12.64 -16.25 14.37
N ALA A 157 -11.69 -15.31 14.39
CA ALA A 157 -10.60 -15.24 15.35
C ALA A 157 -11.04 -14.76 16.74
N SER A 158 -10.22 -15.02 17.76
CA SER A 158 -10.47 -14.52 19.12
C SER A 158 -10.24 -13.03 19.25
N VAL A 159 -11.00 -12.41 20.14
CA VAL A 159 -10.72 -11.03 20.58
C VAL A 159 -9.45 -11.04 21.45
N LEU A 160 -8.58 -10.10 21.20
CA LEU A 160 -7.39 -9.84 21.99
C LEU A 160 -7.53 -8.55 22.79
N PHE A 161 -6.83 -8.48 23.90
CA PHE A 161 -6.75 -7.35 24.81
C PHE A 161 -5.30 -7.01 25.11
N VAL A 162 -4.94 -5.74 24.94
CA VAL A 162 -3.63 -5.18 25.31
C VAL A 162 -3.82 -4.27 26.52
N PRO A 163 -3.22 -4.60 27.68
CA PRO A 163 -3.55 -3.96 28.94
C PRO A 163 -2.98 -2.55 29.10
N GLU A 164 -1.91 -2.19 28.40
CA GLU A 164 -1.20 -0.92 28.58
C GLU A 164 -2.15 0.28 28.38
N GLU A 165 -2.87 0.35 27.25
CA GLU A 165 -3.87 1.37 26.99
C GLU A 165 -5.31 0.85 27.13
N LYS A 166 -5.49 -0.38 27.62
CA LYS A 166 -6.78 -1.06 27.77
C LYS A 166 -7.56 -1.16 26.45
N GLU A 167 -6.88 -1.48 25.39
CA GLU A 167 -7.43 -1.60 24.05
C GLU A 167 -7.71 -3.05 23.68
N ALA A 168 -8.76 -3.25 22.89
CA ALA A 168 -9.13 -4.56 22.39
C ALA A 168 -9.45 -4.52 20.90
N GLU A 169 -9.14 -5.60 20.20
CA GLU A 169 -9.48 -5.80 18.79
C GLU A 169 -9.51 -7.29 18.44
N LYS A 170 -10.02 -7.64 17.26
CA LYS A 170 -9.98 -9.01 16.73
C LYS A 170 -8.61 -9.42 16.20
N TYR A 171 -7.73 -8.47 15.96
CA TYR A 171 -6.42 -8.68 15.35
C TYR A 171 -5.42 -7.63 15.83
N LEU A 172 -4.15 -7.94 15.76
CA LEU A 172 -3.11 -6.92 15.79
C LEU A 172 -2.95 -6.37 14.38
N PHE A 173 -3.16 -5.07 14.25
CA PHE A 173 -2.98 -4.33 13.01
C PHE A 173 -1.66 -3.58 13.01
N TYR A 174 -0.98 -3.57 11.88
CA TYR A 174 0.15 -2.67 11.66
C TYR A 174 0.36 -2.40 10.18
N ARG A 175 1.05 -1.34 9.85
CA ARG A 175 1.54 -1.04 8.52
C ARG A 175 2.77 -0.16 8.56
N GLY A 176 3.44 0.00 7.40
CA GLY A 176 4.67 0.74 7.35
C GLY A 176 5.13 1.08 5.94
N VAL A 177 6.31 1.68 5.90
CA VAL A 177 7.00 2.06 4.67
C VAL A 177 8.43 1.54 4.69
N GLY A 178 8.97 1.19 3.53
CA GLY A 178 10.31 0.60 3.44
C GLY A 178 11.08 1.00 2.19
N HIS A 179 12.37 0.74 2.25
CA HIS A 179 13.31 0.87 1.14
C HIS A 179 13.74 -0.52 0.68
N LEU A 180 12.85 -1.16 -0.06
CA LEU A 180 13.00 -2.52 -0.57
C LEU A 180 12.55 -2.59 -2.02
N ASP A 181 13.26 -3.37 -2.80
CA ASP A 181 12.79 -3.74 -4.14
C ASP A 181 11.79 -4.89 -4.08
N ALA A 182 10.80 -4.86 -4.97
CA ALA A 182 9.95 -6.02 -5.19
C ALA A 182 10.79 -7.21 -5.69
N PRO A 183 10.45 -8.44 -5.27
CA PRO A 183 11.18 -9.63 -5.72
C PRO A 183 11.00 -9.94 -7.22
N LEU A 184 10.04 -9.28 -7.88
CA LEU A 184 9.79 -9.41 -9.31
C LEU A 184 10.20 -8.14 -10.05
N VAL A 185 10.70 -8.32 -11.26
CA VAL A 185 10.92 -7.29 -12.28
C VAL A 185 9.98 -7.57 -13.44
N ILE A 186 9.14 -6.60 -13.78
CA ILE A 186 8.16 -6.71 -14.85
C ILE A 186 8.49 -5.66 -15.90
N ARG A 187 8.86 -6.10 -17.12
CA ARG A 187 9.21 -5.21 -18.23
C ARG A 187 8.16 -5.27 -19.29
N GLU A 188 7.71 -4.12 -19.74
CA GLU A 188 6.81 -4.04 -20.88
C GLU A 188 7.55 -4.35 -22.18
N ARG A 189 6.86 -5.05 -23.09
CA ARG A 189 7.27 -5.35 -24.45
C ARG A 189 6.19 -4.93 -25.43
N HIS A 190 6.54 -4.90 -26.70
CA HIS A 190 5.59 -4.55 -27.77
C HIS A 190 4.31 -5.43 -27.72
N ASP A 191 4.44 -6.69 -27.32
CA ASP A 191 3.38 -7.70 -27.36
C ASP A 191 3.04 -8.30 -25.98
N GLY A 192 3.41 -7.62 -24.89
CA GLY A 192 3.11 -8.09 -23.53
C GLY A 192 4.15 -7.68 -22.49
N PHE A 193 4.43 -8.58 -21.56
CA PHE A 193 5.32 -8.34 -20.45
C PHE A 193 6.27 -9.50 -20.22
N ASP A 194 7.53 -9.19 -19.99
CA ASP A 194 8.51 -10.14 -19.46
C ASP A 194 8.53 -10.01 -17.94
N VAL A 195 8.36 -11.12 -17.24
CA VAL A 195 8.41 -11.22 -15.79
C VAL A 195 9.62 -12.04 -15.39
N ALA A 196 10.42 -11.52 -14.46
CA ALA A 196 11.60 -12.22 -13.96
C ALA A 196 11.74 -12.05 -12.45
N LEU A 197 12.37 -13.03 -11.80
CA LEU A 197 12.83 -12.85 -10.42
C LEU A 197 13.96 -11.82 -10.39
N ARG A 198 13.89 -10.91 -9.41
CA ARG A 198 14.97 -9.95 -9.17
C ARG A 198 16.15 -10.67 -8.50
N GLY A 199 17.31 -10.64 -9.14
CA GLY A 199 18.52 -11.23 -8.58
C GLY A 199 18.44 -12.74 -8.36
N ASN A 200 19.22 -13.24 -7.41
CA ASN A 200 19.33 -14.65 -7.05
C ASN A 200 18.88 -14.88 -5.60
N ASP A 201 17.77 -14.28 -5.20
CA ASP A 201 17.22 -14.50 -3.85
C ASP A 201 16.91 -16.00 -3.68
N PRO A 202 17.58 -16.71 -2.74
CA PRO A 202 17.37 -18.14 -2.54
C PRO A 202 15.98 -18.48 -2.01
N LEU A 203 15.27 -17.50 -1.45
CA LEU A 203 13.90 -17.66 -0.94
C LEU A 203 12.86 -17.70 -2.06
N LEU A 204 13.27 -17.36 -3.29
CA LEU A 204 12.46 -17.35 -4.51
C LEU A 204 13.12 -18.24 -5.57
N ALA A 205 12.95 -19.55 -5.45
CA ALA A 205 13.53 -20.51 -6.39
C ALA A 205 12.90 -20.41 -7.80
N SER A 206 11.61 -20.06 -7.86
CA SER A 206 10.84 -19.90 -9.10
C SER A 206 9.87 -18.74 -9.00
N LEU A 207 9.34 -18.27 -10.13
CA LEU A 207 8.23 -17.34 -10.17
C LEU A 207 7.03 -17.96 -9.43
N PRO A 208 6.41 -17.23 -8.50
CA PRO A 208 5.12 -17.62 -7.96
C PRO A 208 4.03 -17.53 -9.03
N ARG A 209 2.88 -18.17 -8.81
CA ARG A 209 1.69 -17.84 -9.59
C ARG A 209 1.41 -16.35 -9.46
N LEU A 210 1.21 -15.69 -10.59
CA LEU A 210 0.90 -14.27 -10.58
C LEU A 210 -0.30 -13.95 -11.47
N TRP A 211 -1.01 -12.88 -11.14
CA TRP A 211 -2.09 -12.31 -11.94
C TRP A 211 -1.67 -10.91 -12.38
N LEU A 212 -1.56 -10.73 -13.69
CA LEU A 212 -1.43 -9.41 -14.29
C LEU A 212 -2.82 -8.86 -14.55
N ILE A 213 -3.13 -7.69 -13.99
CA ILE A 213 -4.49 -7.13 -13.95
C ILE A 213 -4.46 -5.71 -14.45
N GLU A 214 -5.41 -5.34 -15.30
CA GLU A 214 -5.66 -3.96 -15.66
C GLU A 214 -7.11 -3.58 -15.37
N VAL A 215 -7.28 -2.53 -14.59
CA VAL A 215 -8.55 -1.83 -14.39
C VAL A 215 -8.56 -0.61 -15.30
N LEU A 216 -9.49 -0.60 -16.24
CA LEU A 216 -9.62 0.46 -17.23
C LEU A 216 -10.35 1.67 -16.66
N PRO A 217 -10.26 2.88 -17.29
CA PRO A 217 -10.96 4.09 -16.85
C PRO A 217 -12.47 3.94 -16.75
N ASP A 218 -13.06 3.03 -17.50
CA ASP A 218 -14.50 2.72 -17.47
C ASP A 218 -14.88 1.66 -16.45
N GLY A 219 -13.95 1.25 -15.58
CA GLY A 219 -14.14 0.26 -14.52
C GLY A 219 -14.09 -1.19 -15.00
N ARG A 220 -13.84 -1.44 -16.29
CA ARG A 220 -13.64 -2.81 -16.79
C ARG A 220 -12.34 -3.38 -16.29
N VAL A 221 -12.40 -4.66 -15.88
CA VAL A 221 -11.23 -5.42 -15.43
C VAL A 221 -10.87 -6.48 -16.46
N ARG A 222 -9.62 -6.56 -16.82
CA ARG A 222 -9.05 -7.65 -17.58
C ARG A 222 -7.84 -8.22 -16.85
N TYR A 223 -7.64 -9.52 -16.90
CA TYR A 223 -6.50 -10.14 -16.25
C TYR A 223 -5.97 -11.33 -17.04
N GLN A 224 -4.74 -11.67 -16.74
CA GLN A 224 -4.08 -12.88 -17.20
C GLN A 224 -3.36 -13.52 -16.02
N ALA A 225 -3.66 -14.78 -15.76
CA ALA A 225 -2.88 -15.58 -14.83
C ALA A 225 -1.64 -16.14 -15.53
N LEU A 226 -0.53 -16.14 -14.81
CA LEU A 226 0.71 -16.81 -15.19
C LEU A 226 1.02 -17.84 -14.12
N ASP A 227 1.12 -19.11 -14.54
CA ASP A 227 1.45 -20.19 -13.63
C ASP A 227 2.92 -20.12 -13.18
N SER A 228 3.17 -20.62 -11.98
CA SER A 228 4.51 -20.73 -11.43
C SER A 228 5.38 -21.67 -12.26
N GLY A 229 6.60 -21.27 -12.52
CA GLY A 229 7.57 -22.11 -13.22
C GLY A 229 8.81 -21.32 -13.66
N GLY A 230 10.00 -21.87 -13.41
CA GLY A 230 11.24 -21.22 -13.80
C GLY A 230 11.49 -19.86 -13.15
N ARG A 231 12.51 -19.16 -13.61
CA ARG A 231 12.89 -17.81 -13.10
C ARG A 231 12.40 -16.68 -14.01
N HIS A 232 11.86 -17.02 -15.16
CA HIS A 232 11.36 -16.09 -16.16
C HIS A 232 10.01 -16.58 -16.67
N GLY A 233 9.10 -15.65 -16.89
CA GLY A 233 7.80 -15.89 -17.51
C GLY A 233 7.49 -14.79 -18.51
N ARG A 234 6.52 -15.04 -19.39
CA ARG A 234 6.04 -14.06 -20.34
C ARG A 234 4.52 -14.00 -20.31
N ALA A 235 4.00 -12.80 -20.11
CA ALA A 235 2.59 -12.49 -20.33
C ALA A 235 2.45 -11.88 -21.73
N THR A 236 1.56 -12.41 -22.54
CA THR A 236 1.18 -11.76 -23.81
C THR A 236 0.33 -10.53 -23.53
N ALA A 237 0.14 -9.66 -24.51
CA ALA A 237 -0.81 -8.55 -24.39
C ALA A 237 -2.18 -9.09 -23.96
N PHE A 238 -2.87 -8.33 -23.09
CA PHE A 238 -4.18 -8.74 -22.62
C PHE A 238 -5.10 -9.10 -23.79
N PRO A 239 -5.74 -10.27 -23.78
CA PRO A 239 -6.72 -10.59 -24.80
C PRO A 239 -7.78 -9.50 -24.83
N ALA A 240 -8.31 -9.21 -26.03
CA ALA A 240 -9.45 -8.32 -26.18
C ALA A 240 -10.52 -8.75 -25.16
N ALA A 241 -11.03 -7.80 -24.36
CA ALA A 241 -11.91 -8.12 -23.24
C ALA A 241 -13.02 -9.09 -23.68
N PRO A 242 -13.17 -10.23 -23.02
CA PRO A 242 -14.30 -11.10 -23.30
C PRO A 242 -15.59 -10.32 -23.05
N SER A 243 -16.61 -10.60 -23.81
CA SER A 243 -17.94 -9.96 -23.75
C SER A 243 -18.70 -10.26 -22.44
N GLY A 244 -18.06 -10.08 -21.29
CA GLY A 244 -18.64 -10.39 -19.96
C GLY A 244 -17.76 -9.91 -18.83
N LEU A 245 -17.87 -8.63 -18.49
CA LEU A 245 -17.07 -7.92 -17.50
C LEU A 245 -17.13 -8.48 -16.08
N ALA A 246 -18.32 -8.85 -15.62
CA ALA A 246 -18.53 -9.42 -14.31
C ALA A 246 -17.87 -10.81 -14.14
N SER A 247 -17.73 -11.57 -15.24
CA SER A 247 -17.13 -12.90 -15.19
C SER A 247 -15.63 -12.88 -14.93
N SER A 248 -14.91 -11.88 -15.45
CA SER A 248 -13.45 -11.76 -15.27
C SER A 248 -13.07 -11.45 -13.83
N LEU A 249 -13.74 -10.48 -13.19
CA LEU A 249 -13.46 -10.12 -11.80
C LEU A 249 -13.87 -11.25 -10.84
N THR A 250 -15.03 -11.88 -11.07
CA THR A 250 -15.46 -13.02 -10.26
C THR A 250 -14.49 -14.19 -10.35
N SER A 251 -13.98 -14.50 -11.55
CA SER A 251 -13.00 -15.57 -11.74
C SER A 251 -11.67 -15.25 -11.06
N LEU A 252 -11.19 -14.02 -11.21
CA LEU A 252 -9.97 -13.54 -10.55
C LEU A 252 -10.07 -13.66 -9.02
N ARG A 253 -11.15 -13.15 -8.44
CA ARG A 253 -11.36 -13.23 -6.97
C ARG A 253 -11.42 -14.67 -6.50
N ARG A 254 -12.09 -15.55 -7.22
CA ARG A 254 -12.12 -16.97 -6.90
C ARG A 254 -10.72 -17.58 -6.93
N GLU A 255 -9.93 -17.34 -7.99
CA GLU A 255 -8.57 -17.85 -8.09
C GLU A 255 -7.66 -17.34 -6.97
N MET A 256 -7.73 -16.04 -6.66
CA MET A 256 -6.97 -15.46 -5.55
C MET A 256 -7.39 -16.04 -4.20
N THR A 257 -8.70 -16.24 -3.97
CA THR A 257 -9.20 -16.88 -2.75
C THR A 257 -8.69 -18.31 -2.62
N GLU A 258 -8.78 -19.10 -3.70
CA GLU A 258 -8.29 -20.48 -3.73
C GLU A 258 -6.78 -20.55 -3.41
N GLU A 259 -5.99 -19.63 -3.96
CA GLU A 259 -4.56 -19.57 -3.69
C GLU A 259 -4.26 -19.16 -2.24
N LEU A 260 -4.94 -18.16 -1.69
CA LEU A 260 -4.77 -17.74 -0.28
C LEU A 260 -5.12 -18.88 0.69
N VAL A 261 -6.17 -19.63 0.41
CA VAL A 261 -6.54 -20.82 1.20
C VAL A 261 -5.51 -21.92 1.03
N ALA A 262 -4.96 -22.13 -0.17
CA ALA A 262 -3.88 -23.10 -0.40
C ALA A 262 -2.58 -22.74 0.36
N GLN A 263 -2.35 -21.45 0.62
CA GLN A 263 -1.25 -21.00 1.49
C GLN A 263 -1.53 -21.19 2.99
N GLY A 264 -2.72 -21.63 3.36
CA GLY A 264 -3.08 -22.02 4.72
C GLY A 264 -3.97 -21.03 5.48
N LEU A 265 -4.45 -19.97 4.85
CA LEU A 265 -5.48 -19.10 5.45
C LEU A 265 -6.82 -19.83 5.53
N TYR A 266 -7.65 -19.46 6.50
CA TYR A 266 -9.04 -19.88 6.53
C TYR A 266 -9.85 -19.15 5.44
N ALA A 267 -10.95 -19.74 5.03
CA ALA A 267 -11.76 -19.20 3.93
C ALA A 267 -12.34 -17.81 4.25
N ASP A 268 -12.70 -17.56 5.50
CA ASP A 268 -13.19 -16.27 5.97
C ASP A 268 -12.07 -15.20 6.01
N GLU A 269 -10.83 -15.59 6.32
CA GLU A 269 -9.66 -14.72 6.25
C GLU A 269 -9.36 -14.30 4.79
N ALA A 270 -9.34 -15.27 3.88
CA ALA A 270 -9.12 -15.00 2.45
C ALA A 270 -10.20 -14.07 1.88
N ALA A 271 -11.47 -14.29 2.26
CA ALA A 271 -12.58 -13.43 1.87
C ALA A 271 -12.43 -12.02 2.46
N ALA A 272 -12.13 -11.91 3.76
CA ALA A 272 -11.94 -10.64 4.45
C ALA A 272 -10.77 -9.83 3.85
N MET A 273 -9.68 -10.50 3.49
CA MET A 273 -8.55 -9.85 2.83
C MET A 273 -8.96 -9.22 1.49
N LEU A 274 -9.62 -9.97 0.62
CA LEU A 274 -10.03 -9.46 -0.69
C LEU A 274 -11.13 -8.39 -0.59
N GLU A 275 -11.99 -8.44 0.44
CA GLU A 275 -12.98 -7.40 0.72
C GLU A 275 -12.30 -6.12 1.24
N THR A 276 -11.33 -6.23 2.14
CA THR A 276 -10.54 -5.10 2.64
C THR A 276 -9.90 -4.33 1.49
N TRP A 277 -9.38 -5.04 0.49
CA TRP A 277 -8.66 -4.46 -0.64
C TRP A 277 -9.52 -4.26 -1.90
N GLU A 278 -10.84 -4.41 -1.82
CA GLU A 278 -11.76 -4.30 -2.96
C GLU A 278 -11.52 -3.05 -3.81
N LEU A 279 -11.45 -1.89 -3.15
CA LEU A 279 -11.25 -0.62 -3.84
C LEU A 279 -9.89 -0.55 -4.53
N SER A 280 -8.81 -0.87 -3.82
CA SER A 280 -7.47 -0.66 -4.33
C SER A 280 -7.01 -1.77 -5.28
N TYR A 281 -7.50 -3.00 -5.13
CA TYR A 281 -7.13 -4.12 -6.00
C TYR A 281 -7.93 -4.12 -7.30
N PHE A 282 -9.26 -3.91 -7.20
CA PHE A 282 -10.18 -4.27 -8.27
C PHE A 282 -10.97 -3.09 -8.85
N GLN A 283 -11.03 -1.96 -8.16
CA GLN A 283 -11.79 -0.79 -8.60
C GLN A 283 -10.92 0.41 -8.98
N SER A 284 -9.74 0.56 -8.40
CA SER A 284 -8.83 1.65 -8.76
C SER A 284 -8.24 1.41 -10.15
N GLU A 285 -8.36 2.40 -11.04
CA GLU A 285 -7.75 2.38 -12.36
C GLU A 285 -6.25 2.12 -12.27
N GLY A 286 -5.71 1.32 -13.19
CA GLY A 286 -4.29 1.05 -13.32
C GLY A 286 -3.96 -0.37 -13.73
N LEU A 287 -2.69 -0.58 -13.99
CA LEU A 287 -2.09 -1.87 -14.35
C LEU A 287 -1.26 -2.36 -13.19
N ARG A 288 -1.44 -3.62 -12.79
CA ARG A 288 -0.72 -4.20 -11.65
C ARG A 288 -0.56 -5.70 -11.76
N ALA A 289 0.46 -6.22 -11.06
CA ALA A 289 0.65 -7.63 -10.86
C ALA A 289 0.44 -7.99 -9.39
N PHE A 290 -0.31 -9.07 -9.14
CA PHE A 290 -0.44 -9.71 -7.83
C PHE A 290 0.21 -11.08 -7.84
N PHE A 291 0.81 -11.45 -6.73
CA PHE A 291 1.37 -12.78 -6.49
C PHE A 291 1.44 -13.05 -4.98
N ILE A 292 1.48 -14.30 -4.58
CA ILE A 292 1.66 -14.64 -3.17
C ILE A 292 3.15 -14.79 -2.88
N LEU A 293 3.63 -14.07 -1.88
CA LEU A 293 5.02 -14.16 -1.43
C LEU A 293 5.23 -15.46 -0.64
N PRO A 294 6.34 -16.19 -0.88
CA PRO A 294 6.70 -17.30 -0.02
C PRO A 294 6.82 -16.87 1.44
N GLN A 295 6.29 -17.66 2.36
CA GLN A 295 6.36 -17.33 3.79
C GLN A 295 7.81 -17.10 4.25
N ALA A 296 8.77 -17.88 3.77
CA ALA A 296 10.18 -17.71 4.11
C ALA A 296 10.74 -16.32 3.74
N TRP A 297 10.30 -15.75 2.61
CA TRP A 297 10.66 -14.39 2.21
C TRP A 297 10.06 -13.35 3.18
N THR A 298 8.81 -13.56 3.58
CA THR A 298 8.13 -12.71 4.56
C THR A 298 8.81 -12.79 5.92
N ASP A 299 9.15 -14.00 6.38
CA ASP A 299 9.81 -14.23 7.67
C ASP A 299 11.18 -13.53 7.75
N GLU A 300 11.92 -13.48 6.63
CA GLU A 300 13.20 -12.77 6.58
C GLU A 300 13.01 -11.24 6.63
N ARG A 301 12.07 -10.68 5.86
CA ARG A 301 11.88 -9.22 5.74
C ARG A 301 11.06 -8.62 6.87
N LEU A 302 10.15 -9.42 7.41
CA LEU A 302 9.20 -9.03 8.45
C LEU A 302 9.22 -10.06 9.61
N PRO A 303 10.36 -10.21 10.31
CA PRO A 303 10.47 -11.18 11.41
C PRO A 303 9.38 -10.99 12.45
N LEU A 304 8.70 -12.09 12.80
CA LEU A 304 7.65 -12.15 13.81
C LEU A 304 8.09 -13.08 14.95
N SER A 305 7.93 -12.64 16.20
CA SER A 305 8.17 -13.49 17.37
C SER A 305 7.02 -13.40 18.36
N ILE A 306 6.66 -14.53 18.95
CA ILE A 306 5.57 -14.64 19.93
C ILE A 306 6.10 -15.46 21.10
N SER A 307 5.91 -14.98 22.33
CA SER A 307 6.54 -15.55 23.53
C SER A 307 5.88 -16.84 24.04
N THR A 308 4.85 -17.34 23.36
CA THR A 308 4.19 -18.62 23.66
C THR A 308 4.34 -19.59 22.48
N PRO A 309 4.30 -20.93 22.70
CA PRO A 309 4.37 -21.89 21.60
C PRO A 309 3.26 -21.65 20.56
N THR A 310 3.66 -21.39 19.31
CA THR A 310 2.75 -21.06 18.22
C THR A 310 3.04 -21.85 16.95
N ARG A 311 1.98 -22.01 16.13
CA ARG A 311 2.10 -22.38 14.73
C ARG A 311 1.65 -21.17 13.91
N VAL A 312 2.56 -20.60 13.14
CA VAL A 312 2.33 -19.38 12.37
C VAL A 312 2.16 -19.70 10.89
N THR A 313 1.09 -19.20 10.29
CA THR A 313 0.86 -19.17 8.84
C THR A 313 0.84 -17.72 8.38
N ARG A 314 1.58 -17.40 7.32
CA ARG A 314 1.70 -16.03 6.79
C ARG A 314 1.46 -16.03 5.28
N ALA A 315 0.41 -15.36 4.83
CA ALA A 315 0.08 -15.21 3.42
C ALA A 315 0.12 -13.73 3.03
N MET A 316 1.25 -13.28 2.50
CA MET A 316 1.43 -11.91 2.04
C MET A 316 1.26 -11.82 0.54
N VAL A 317 0.45 -10.87 0.07
CA VAL A 317 0.33 -10.54 -1.34
C VAL A 317 1.43 -9.54 -1.72
N GLY A 318 2.21 -9.88 -2.72
CA GLY A 318 3.04 -8.92 -3.44
C GLY A 318 2.18 -8.19 -4.48
N ARG A 319 2.23 -6.87 -4.48
CA ARG A 319 1.56 -5.99 -5.44
C ARG A 319 2.61 -5.12 -6.13
N VAL A 320 2.74 -5.26 -7.43
CA VAL A 320 3.58 -4.39 -8.25
C VAL A 320 2.66 -3.56 -9.13
N GLU A 321 2.55 -2.27 -8.84
CA GLU A 321 1.92 -1.32 -9.76
C GLU A 321 2.85 -1.08 -10.95
N LEU A 322 2.25 -0.90 -12.13
CA LEU A 322 2.98 -0.71 -13.38
C LEU A 322 2.45 0.56 -14.07
N VAL A 323 3.32 1.25 -14.80
CA VAL A 323 2.89 2.42 -15.59
C VAL A 323 2.08 1.93 -16.80
N SER A 324 0.78 2.22 -16.80
CA SER A 324 -0.12 1.83 -17.89
C SER A 324 0.08 2.65 -19.16
N ALA A 325 -0.42 2.15 -20.30
CA ALA A 325 -0.44 2.91 -21.55
C ALA A 325 -1.25 4.21 -21.40
N HIS A 326 -2.34 4.19 -20.63
CA HIS A 326 -3.14 5.38 -20.33
C HIS A 326 -2.31 6.42 -19.58
N GLN A 327 -1.62 6.04 -18.51
CA GLN A 327 -0.76 6.95 -17.74
C GLN A 327 0.35 7.56 -18.60
N ARG A 328 0.98 6.78 -19.49
CA ARG A 328 1.97 7.31 -20.43
C ARG A 328 1.39 8.32 -21.39
N ALA A 329 0.18 8.09 -21.89
CA ALA A 329 -0.52 9.06 -22.74
C ALA A 329 -0.80 10.37 -21.98
N GLN A 330 -1.22 10.30 -20.72
CA GLN A 330 -1.44 11.49 -19.89
C GLN A 330 -0.14 12.24 -19.58
N LEU A 331 0.96 11.52 -19.31
CA LEU A 331 2.29 12.12 -19.16
C LEU A 331 2.72 12.86 -20.43
N ALA A 332 2.59 12.23 -21.59
CA ALA A 332 2.89 12.87 -22.88
C ALA A 332 2.03 14.12 -23.10
N ARG A 333 0.75 14.08 -22.71
CA ARG A 333 -0.15 15.24 -22.75
C ARG A 333 0.34 16.37 -21.85
N LEU A 334 0.68 16.09 -20.58
CA LEU A 334 1.23 17.07 -19.65
C LEU A 334 2.53 17.69 -20.17
N GLN A 335 3.36 16.93 -20.83
CA GLN A 335 4.62 17.39 -21.43
C GLN A 335 4.42 18.26 -22.68
N SER A 336 3.28 18.20 -23.33
CA SER A 336 2.96 18.94 -24.56
C SER A 336 2.09 20.19 -24.33
N LEU A 337 1.48 20.35 -23.14
CA LEU A 337 0.62 21.49 -22.83
C LEU A 337 1.36 22.81 -22.93
N PRO A 338 0.69 23.90 -23.38
CA PRO A 338 1.21 25.27 -23.29
C PRO A 338 1.53 25.60 -21.82
N GLU A 339 2.63 26.29 -21.60
CA GLU A 339 3.07 26.62 -20.23
C GLU A 339 2.09 27.52 -19.47
N ASP A 340 1.41 28.42 -20.16
CA ASP A 340 0.40 29.34 -19.64
C ASP A 340 -0.92 28.65 -19.29
N SER A 341 -1.14 27.41 -19.77
CA SER A 341 -2.32 26.61 -19.40
C SER A 341 -2.18 25.89 -18.05
N ILE A 342 -0.97 25.91 -17.45
CA ILE A 342 -0.71 25.32 -16.14
C ILE A 342 -0.76 26.43 -15.08
N PRO A 343 -1.64 26.34 -14.07
CA PRO A 343 -1.74 27.35 -13.02
C PRO A 343 -0.40 27.61 -12.33
N THR A 344 -0.11 28.87 -12.04
CA THR A 344 1.12 29.29 -11.33
C THR A 344 0.97 29.26 -9.82
N VAL A 345 -0.26 29.22 -9.31
CA VAL A 345 -0.54 29.20 -7.87
C VAL A 345 -0.99 27.80 -7.48
N PRO A 346 -0.35 27.17 -6.49
CA PRO A 346 -0.77 25.86 -6.02
C PRO A 346 -2.24 25.87 -5.61
N LEU A 347 -3.05 25.00 -6.22
CA LEU A 347 -4.45 24.76 -5.81
C LEU A 347 -4.54 24.36 -4.35
N TYR A 348 -3.55 23.66 -3.87
CA TYR A 348 -3.42 23.23 -2.49
C TYR A 348 -3.44 24.40 -1.48
N VAL A 349 -2.85 25.54 -1.81
CA VAL A 349 -2.84 26.73 -0.93
C VAL A 349 -4.20 27.41 -0.89
N GLN A 350 -5.01 27.29 -1.93
CA GLN A 350 -6.32 27.93 -2.01
C GLN A 350 -7.44 27.16 -1.29
N ASP A 351 -7.26 25.86 -1.04
CA ASP A 351 -8.33 24.97 -0.57
C ASP A 351 -8.07 24.34 0.81
N HIS A 352 -7.26 24.93 1.67
CA HIS A 352 -7.02 24.43 3.04
C HIS A 352 -8.28 24.28 3.91
N GLY A 353 -9.44 24.75 3.44
CA GLY A 353 -10.73 24.67 4.15
C GLY A 353 -11.59 23.45 3.82
N VAL A 354 -11.30 22.68 2.77
CA VAL A 354 -12.24 21.69 2.19
C VAL A 354 -11.65 20.31 2.00
N ILE A 355 -10.50 20.00 2.57
CA ILE A 355 -10.01 18.61 2.62
C ILE A 355 -10.83 17.89 3.69
N ASP A 356 -11.98 17.40 3.27
CA ASP A 356 -12.84 16.59 4.11
C ASP A 356 -12.14 15.28 4.47
N ARG A 357 -11.94 15.09 5.77
CA ARG A 357 -11.13 14.05 6.39
C ARG A 357 -11.83 12.69 6.41
N GLY A 358 -12.41 12.25 5.35
CA GLY A 358 -13.20 11.03 5.48
C GLY A 358 -13.31 10.13 4.27
N LEU A 359 -12.77 10.50 3.13
CA LEU A 359 -12.91 9.68 1.95
C LEU A 359 -11.54 9.26 1.45
N ALA A 360 -11.27 7.96 1.50
CA ALA A 360 -10.20 7.29 0.77
C ALA A 360 -10.26 7.59 -0.74
N THR A 361 -11.40 8.01 -1.19
CA THR A 361 -11.68 8.73 -2.41
C THR A 361 -11.92 10.19 -2.07
N LYS A 362 -10.88 10.94 -1.76
CA LYS A 362 -10.98 12.38 -2.01
C LYS A 362 -11.37 12.49 -3.47
N GLY A 363 -12.59 12.94 -3.70
CA GLY A 363 -13.01 13.16 -5.07
C GLY A 363 -11.95 14.03 -5.73
N PRO A 364 -11.70 13.83 -7.02
CA PRO A 364 -10.63 14.50 -7.72
C PRO A 364 -10.71 16.02 -7.45
N LEU A 365 -9.56 16.71 -7.42
CA LEU A 365 -9.50 18.18 -7.27
C LEU A 365 -10.40 18.87 -8.29
N SER A 366 -10.58 18.25 -9.46
CA SER A 366 -11.56 18.63 -10.49
C SER A 366 -12.97 18.81 -9.96
N ARG A 367 -13.44 18.01 -9.00
CA ARG A 367 -14.77 18.20 -8.39
C ARG A 367 -14.90 19.52 -7.63
N LEU A 368 -13.81 20.06 -7.10
CA LEU A 368 -13.82 21.37 -6.45
C LEU A 368 -14.05 22.49 -7.49
N TYR A 369 -13.40 22.38 -8.66
CA TYR A 369 -13.63 23.29 -9.79
C TYR A 369 -15.08 23.22 -10.25
N GLU A 370 -15.61 22.04 -10.48
CA GLU A 370 -16.99 21.81 -10.89
C GLU A 370 -17.99 22.39 -9.90
N ARG A 371 -17.80 22.17 -8.60
CA ARG A 371 -18.65 22.75 -7.54
C ARG A 371 -18.58 24.27 -7.47
N SER A 372 -17.43 24.85 -7.83
CA SER A 372 -17.25 26.30 -7.89
C SER A 372 -17.74 26.93 -9.20
N GLY A 373 -18.27 26.14 -10.14
CA GLY A 373 -18.69 26.59 -11.46
C GLY A 373 -17.54 26.98 -12.38
N ARG A 374 -16.31 26.56 -12.06
CA ARG A 374 -15.11 26.85 -12.86
C ARG A 374 -14.82 25.69 -13.81
N GLU A 375 -14.28 26.03 -14.99
CA GLU A 375 -13.78 25.00 -15.89
C GLU A 375 -12.56 24.32 -15.32
N VAL A 376 -12.55 22.97 -15.35
CA VAL A 376 -11.43 22.16 -14.89
C VAL A 376 -10.28 22.27 -15.89
N PRO A 377 -9.09 22.73 -15.49
CA PRO A 377 -7.94 22.80 -16.38
C PRO A 377 -7.59 21.44 -16.99
N GLU A 378 -7.20 21.43 -18.26
CA GLU A 378 -6.76 20.21 -18.94
C GLU A 378 -5.56 19.56 -18.23
N SER A 379 -4.63 20.38 -17.75
CA SER A 379 -3.48 19.93 -16.97
C SER A 379 -3.89 19.22 -15.67
N LEU A 380 -4.95 19.67 -15.00
CA LEU A 380 -5.47 19.02 -13.80
C LEU A 380 -6.11 17.67 -14.12
N ARG A 381 -6.92 17.60 -15.19
CA ARG A 381 -7.52 16.32 -15.62
C ARG A 381 -6.44 15.29 -15.97
N ALA A 382 -5.44 15.70 -16.74
CA ALA A 382 -4.33 14.81 -17.11
C ALA A 382 -3.52 14.38 -15.88
N TYR A 383 -3.27 15.28 -14.92
CA TYR A 383 -2.60 14.95 -13.67
C TYR A 383 -3.39 13.94 -12.83
N GLU A 384 -4.69 14.14 -12.67
CA GLU A 384 -5.54 13.20 -11.91
C GLU A 384 -5.62 11.83 -12.58
N SER A 385 -5.62 11.78 -13.89
CA SER A 385 -5.63 10.54 -14.68
C SER A 385 -4.31 9.75 -14.61
N LEU A 386 -3.25 10.27 -13.96
CA LEU A 386 -2.07 9.48 -13.61
C LEU A 386 -2.31 8.49 -12.45
N GLY A 387 -3.47 8.59 -11.79
CA GLY A 387 -3.92 7.59 -10.82
C GLY A 387 -3.29 7.72 -9.43
N ARG A 388 -3.22 6.58 -8.73
CA ARG A 388 -2.90 6.47 -7.30
C ARG A 388 -1.53 7.07 -6.94
N PHE A 389 -0.50 6.77 -7.70
CA PHE A 389 0.88 7.18 -7.42
C PHE A 389 1.36 8.29 -8.36
N ARG A 390 0.45 9.18 -8.79
CA ARG A 390 0.72 10.26 -9.75
C ARG A 390 1.90 11.14 -9.37
N ASP A 391 2.07 11.47 -8.09
CA ASP A 391 3.17 12.32 -7.63
C ASP A 391 4.52 11.61 -7.74
N ALA A 392 4.57 10.34 -7.36
CA ALA A 392 5.76 9.50 -7.52
C ALA A 392 6.14 9.33 -8.99
N LEU A 393 5.14 9.09 -9.86
CA LEU A 393 5.34 8.97 -11.30
C LEU A 393 5.87 10.27 -11.91
N LEU A 394 5.27 11.41 -11.57
CA LEU A 394 5.73 12.72 -12.04
C LEU A 394 7.16 13.03 -11.58
N ALA A 395 7.48 12.76 -10.32
CA ALA A 395 8.82 12.96 -9.78
C ALA A 395 9.86 12.05 -10.46
N HIS A 396 9.49 10.81 -10.76
CA HIS A 396 10.33 9.87 -11.51
C HIS A 396 10.59 10.40 -12.93
N GLU A 397 9.53 10.74 -13.68
CA GLU A 397 9.62 11.27 -15.03
C GLU A 397 10.41 12.58 -15.09
N TRP A 398 10.24 13.46 -14.11
CA TRP A 398 11.01 14.69 -13.98
C TRP A 398 12.51 14.43 -13.82
N LYS A 399 12.88 13.42 -13.01
CA LYS A 399 14.27 13.05 -12.77
C LYS A 399 14.95 12.48 -14.01
N ILE A 400 14.25 11.63 -14.78
CA ILE A 400 14.83 10.96 -15.96
C ILE A 400 14.73 11.80 -17.24
N SER A 401 13.94 12.89 -17.25
CA SER A 401 13.78 13.75 -18.40
C SER A 401 15.03 14.58 -18.65
N SER A 402 15.66 14.38 -19.80
CA SER A 402 16.84 15.14 -20.27
C SER A 402 16.48 16.44 -21.00
N GLU A 403 15.26 16.56 -21.48
CA GLU A 403 14.79 17.72 -22.27
C GLU A 403 14.35 18.86 -21.35
N GLY A 404 15.02 20.02 -21.42
CA GLY A 404 14.75 21.17 -20.56
C GLY A 404 13.29 21.62 -20.54
N ASN A 405 12.64 21.70 -21.70
CA ASN A 405 11.24 22.11 -21.79
C ASN A 405 10.25 21.10 -21.20
N ARG A 406 10.50 19.80 -21.37
CA ARG A 406 9.66 18.74 -20.75
C ARG A 406 9.81 18.77 -19.24
N ARG A 407 11.04 18.80 -18.77
CA ARG A 407 11.36 18.87 -17.33
C ARG A 407 10.73 20.11 -16.68
N ALA A 408 10.80 21.28 -17.34
CA ALA A 408 10.20 22.52 -16.85
C ALA A 408 8.67 22.39 -16.72
N ARG A 409 7.97 21.81 -17.70
CA ARG A 409 6.51 21.62 -17.65
C ARG A 409 6.10 20.65 -16.54
N LEU A 410 6.78 19.51 -16.39
CA LEU A 410 6.52 18.58 -15.30
C LEU A 410 6.74 19.24 -13.94
N GLY A 411 7.81 20.06 -13.80
CA GLY A 411 8.06 20.83 -12.59
C GLY A 411 6.91 21.80 -12.27
N ARG A 412 6.36 22.48 -13.26
CA ARG A 412 5.18 23.37 -13.06
C ARG A 412 3.93 22.59 -12.66
N VAL A 413 3.66 21.44 -13.29
CA VAL A 413 2.53 20.57 -12.92
C VAL A 413 2.67 20.12 -11.47
N MET A 414 3.87 19.71 -11.06
CA MET A 414 4.14 19.34 -9.68
C MET A 414 3.90 20.52 -8.75
N GLN A 415 4.42 21.72 -9.05
CA GLN A 415 4.19 22.92 -8.25
C GLN A 415 2.71 23.31 -8.14
N ALA A 416 1.95 23.11 -9.21
CA ALA A 416 0.53 23.46 -9.25
C ALA A 416 -0.37 22.50 -8.47
N TYR A 417 -0.06 21.19 -8.48
CA TYR A 417 -1.01 20.16 -8.05
C TYR A 417 -0.48 19.16 -7.04
N SER A 418 0.85 18.95 -6.96
CA SER A 418 1.40 17.91 -6.10
C SER A 418 1.31 18.28 -4.64
N ALA A 419 0.74 17.38 -3.85
CA ALA A 419 0.72 17.50 -2.40
C ALA A 419 2.11 17.19 -1.76
N CYS A 420 3.06 16.69 -2.54
CA CYS A 420 4.40 16.31 -2.09
C CYS A 420 5.36 17.50 -2.02
N LEU A 421 5.05 18.60 -2.71
CA LEU A 421 5.91 19.79 -2.74
C LEU A 421 5.67 20.76 -1.59
N SER A 422 4.62 20.58 -0.79
CA SER A 422 4.33 21.47 0.34
C SER A 422 5.46 21.52 1.39
N ASP A 423 6.36 20.54 1.37
CA ASP A 423 7.47 20.41 2.32
C ASP A 423 8.85 20.69 1.70
N LEU A 424 8.93 20.85 0.39
CA LEU A 424 10.14 21.29 -0.27
C LEU A 424 10.22 22.82 -0.15
N THR A 425 10.97 23.31 0.83
CA THR A 425 11.30 24.74 0.91
C THR A 425 11.96 25.21 -0.39
N PRO A 426 11.74 26.48 -0.81
CA PRO A 426 12.31 27.03 -2.05
C PRO A 426 13.82 26.86 -2.20
N ALA A 427 14.53 26.62 -1.10
CA ALA A 427 15.99 26.45 -1.07
C ALA A 427 16.48 25.14 -1.73
N SER A 428 15.66 24.09 -1.80
CA SER A 428 16.08 22.81 -2.42
C SER A 428 15.92 22.78 -3.94
N LEU A 429 15.21 23.75 -4.52
CA LEU A 429 15.01 23.88 -5.97
C LEU A 429 16.02 24.83 -6.64
N THR A 430 16.85 25.53 -5.87
CA THR A 430 17.80 26.55 -6.37
C THR A 430 19.24 26.12 -6.40
N THR A 431 19.61 24.92 -5.95
CA THR A 431 21.01 24.46 -5.86
C THR A 431 21.37 23.41 -6.91
N GLU A 432 21.05 23.66 -8.18
CA GLU A 432 21.80 23.10 -9.32
C GLU A 432 21.73 24.10 -10.47
N ARG A 433 22.67 25.04 -10.47
CA ARG A 433 23.09 25.79 -11.67
C ARG A 433 24.39 25.21 -12.18
#